data_230324357ede847430b99095fc647d4d
#
_entry.id   230324357ede847430b99095fc647d4d
#
_cell.length_a   1.000
_cell.length_b   1.000
_cell.length_c   1.000
_cell.angle_alpha   90.00
_cell.angle_beta   90.00
_cell.angle_gamma   90.00
#
_symmetry.space_group_name_H-M   'P 1'
#
loop_
_entity.id
_entity.type
_entity.pdbx_description
1 polymer ?
#
loop_
_entity_poly.entity_id
_entity_poly.type
_entity_poly.pdbx_seq_one_letter_code
_entity_poly.pdbx_strand_id
1 'polypeptide(L)'
;MKRPVNICSGQFGDLTLEELCRAMHEMGYDGFELAAQAHVDVWRVVDDPDYRKTLTDTLGRYGMQIGAISAHLMGQCVGDNWDARLDNFAPASVKGNPEAIRAWAVDGMKTCARAAQLLGVKVVTCFLGSPIWSMWYSFPQTTKQMVDDGFARIRELWTPIFDVYDECGVRLALEVHPTEIAFDYYSTERLLRELDYRPTLGLNFDPSHLLWQGVNPAVFLHDFKEHIYHVHMKDVRLSRDGRTGILGSHIEFGDTRRGWNFVSLGHGDVDFEDIIRELNQMGYDGPLCVEWEDSGMERMYGAREALEFVRKLNFEPSSVAFDAALKAD
;
A
#
# COMPACT_ATOMS: atom_id res chain seq x y z
N MET A 1 -5.15 19.26 12.49
CA MET A 1 -5.85 18.07 13.06
C MET A 1 -4.89 16.90 12.97
N LYS A 2 -4.66 16.16 14.04
CA LYS A 2 -3.79 14.98 13.99
C LYS A 2 -4.38 13.94 13.04
N ARG A 3 -3.56 13.35 12.18
CA ARG A 3 -3.97 12.28 11.26
C ARG A 3 -4.35 11.03 12.05
N PRO A 4 -5.38 10.27 11.66
CA PRO A 4 -5.64 8.95 12.23
C PRO A 4 -4.43 8.03 12.04
N VAL A 5 -4.20 7.13 13.00
CA VAL A 5 -3.17 6.09 12.88
C VAL A 5 -3.88 4.75 12.73
N ASN A 6 -3.81 4.20 11.54
CA ASN A 6 -4.40 2.92 11.19
C ASN A 6 -3.34 1.83 11.13
N ILE A 7 -3.77 0.57 11.02
CA ILE A 7 -2.89 -0.56 10.79
C ILE A 7 -3.39 -1.40 9.62
N CYS A 8 -2.48 -1.89 8.79
CA CYS A 8 -2.79 -2.84 7.74
C CYS A 8 -3.19 -4.19 8.36
N SER A 9 -4.38 -4.69 8.01
CA SER A 9 -4.90 -5.90 8.60
C SER A 9 -4.36 -7.18 7.97
N GLY A 10 -3.70 -7.09 6.82
CA GLY A 10 -3.19 -8.23 6.06
C GLY A 10 -2.20 -9.11 6.84
N GLN A 11 -1.37 -8.49 7.68
CA GLN A 11 -0.40 -9.19 8.53
C GLN A 11 -1.04 -9.97 9.70
N PHE A 12 -2.35 -9.82 9.92
CA PHE A 12 -3.12 -10.44 11.00
C PHE A 12 -4.22 -11.37 10.48
N GLY A 13 -4.05 -11.94 9.28
CA GLY A 13 -5.05 -12.78 8.63
C GLY A 13 -5.40 -14.09 9.34
N ASP A 14 -4.67 -14.44 10.38
CA ASP A 14 -4.94 -15.56 11.31
C ASP A 14 -5.95 -15.21 12.42
N LEU A 15 -6.24 -13.91 12.63
CA LEU A 15 -7.25 -13.44 13.58
C LEU A 15 -8.60 -13.24 12.87
N THR A 16 -9.68 -13.46 13.59
CA THR A 16 -11.01 -13.00 13.15
C THR A 16 -11.08 -11.49 13.21
N LEU A 17 -11.99 -10.88 12.44
CA LEU A 17 -12.20 -9.42 12.48
C LEU A 17 -12.49 -8.92 13.91
N GLU A 18 -13.28 -9.64 14.71
CA GLU A 18 -13.59 -9.24 16.07
C GLU A 18 -12.40 -9.30 17.01
N GLU A 19 -11.57 -10.35 16.92
CA GLU A 19 -10.31 -10.45 17.68
C GLU A 19 -9.34 -9.33 17.32
N LEU A 20 -9.20 -9.05 16.02
CA LEU A 20 -8.37 -7.97 15.51
C LEU A 20 -8.87 -6.59 16.02
N CYS A 21 -10.18 -6.31 15.88
CA CYS A 21 -10.77 -5.06 16.36
C CYS A 21 -10.52 -4.85 17.86
N ARG A 22 -10.74 -5.89 18.66
CA ARG A 22 -10.49 -5.83 20.11
C ARG A 22 -9.02 -5.52 20.41
N ALA A 23 -8.10 -6.26 19.82
CA ALA A 23 -6.67 -6.09 20.05
C ALA A 23 -6.18 -4.69 19.65
N MET A 24 -6.57 -4.20 18.49
CA MET A 24 -6.14 -2.90 17.99
C MET A 24 -6.81 -1.73 18.72
N HIS A 25 -8.06 -1.88 19.12
CA HIS A 25 -8.73 -0.93 20.01
C HIS A 25 -8.02 -0.81 21.38
N GLU A 26 -7.68 -1.94 22.02
CA GLU A 26 -6.94 -1.97 23.28
C GLU A 26 -5.53 -1.34 23.17
N MET A 27 -4.89 -1.44 22.02
CA MET A 27 -3.64 -0.73 21.74
C MET A 27 -3.86 0.76 21.50
N GLY A 28 -5.03 1.13 20.96
CA GLY A 28 -5.42 2.50 20.66
C GLY A 28 -5.26 2.93 19.21
N TYR A 29 -5.26 2.02 18.25
CA TYR A 29 -5.38 2.36 16.83
C TYR A 29 -6.73 2.98 16.51
N ASP A 30 -6.77 3.84 15.49
CA ASP A 30 -8.00 4.55 15.08
C ASP A 30 -8.81 3.75 14.03
N GLY A 31 -8.17 2.81 13.33
CA GLY A 31 -8.83 2.03 12.29
C GLY A 31 -7.88 1.12 11.52
N PHE A 32 -8.36 0.72 10.35
CA PHE A 32 -7.67 -0.25 9.50
C PHE A 32 -7.52 0.22 8.05
N GLU A 33 -6.47 -0.27 7.41
CA GLU A 33 -6.50 -0.66 6.02
C GLU A 33 -6.93 -2.13 5.98
N LEU A 34 -8.15 -2.38 5.50
CA LEU A 34 -8.81 -3.67 5.68
C LEU A 34 -8.55 -4.59 4.48
N ALA A 35 -7.88 -5.71 4.71
CA ALA A 35 -7.47 -6.63 3.65
C ALA A 35 -8.64 -7.41 3.05
N ALA A 36 -8.86 -7.26 1.74
CA ALA A 36 -9.98 -7.82 0.98
C ALA A 36 -10.03 -9.35 0.96
N GLN A 37 -8.94 -10.04 1.26
CA GLN A 37 -8.87 -11.51 1.25
C GLN A 37 -8.73 -12.11 2.65
N ALA A 38 -8.66 -11.27 3.69
CA ALA A 38 -8.50 -11.73 5.07
C ALA A 38 -9.68 -11.32 5.96
N HIS A 39 -10.06 -10.03 5.96
CA HIS A 39 -11.00 -9.50 6.93
C HIS A 39 -12.27 -8.88 6.32
N VAL A 40 -12.30 -8.69 4.99
CA VAL A 40 -13.48 -8.24 4.27
C VAL A 40 -13.68 -9.06 3.00
N ASP A 41 -14.86 -9.65 2.87
CA ASP A 41 -15.31 -10.27 1.63
C ASP A 41 -16.04 -9.22 0.79
N VAL A 42 -15.36 -8.69 -0.21
CA VAL A 42 -15.87 -7.58 -1.02
C VAL A 42 -17.09 -7.96 -1.85
N TRP A 43 -17.24 -9.22 -2.27
CA TRP A 43 -18.41 -9.71 -2.97
C TRP A 43 -19.61 -9.74 -2.01
N ARG A 44 -19.42 -10.27 -0.79
CA ARG A 44 -20.48 -10.24 0.23
C ARG A 44 -20.85 -8.83 0.66
N VAL A 45 -19.90 -7.89 0.71
CA VAL A 45 -20.26 -6.48 0.98
C VAL A 45 -21.25 -5.95 -0.06
N VAL A 46 -21.07 -6.33 -1.33
CA VAL A 46 -21.97 -5.90 -2.42
C VAL A 46 -23.30 -6.63 -2.38
N ASP A 47 -23.30 -7.96 -2.25
CA ASP A 47 -24.47 -8.81 -2.49
C ASP A 47 -25.26 -9.17 -1.22
N ASP A 48 -24.66 -9.02 -0.02
CA ASP A 48 -25.23 -9.45 1.26
C ASP A 48 -25.31 -8.25 2.24
N PRO A 49 -26.47 -7.55 2.32
CA PRO A 49 -26.66 -6.43 3.24
C PRO A 49 -26.49 -6.79 4.73
N ASP A 50 -26.81 -8.05 5.11
CA ASP A 50 -26.67 -8.50 6.50
C ASP A 50 -25.21 -8.71 6.86
N TYR A 51 -24.41 -9.25 5.94
CA TYR A 51 -22.96 -9.31 6.12
C TYR A 51 -22.36 -7.91 6.25
N ARG A 52 -22.74 -7.00 5.34
CA ARG A 52 -22.25 -5.60 5.39
C ARG A 52 -22.59 -4.94 6.72
N LYS A 53 -23.83 -5.14 7.20
CA LYS A 53 -24.24 -4.63 8.51
C LYS A 53 -23.43 -5.24 9.63
N THR A 54 -23.22 -6.55 9.63
CA THR A 54 -22.41 -7.24 10.65
C THR A 54 -20.97 -6.73 10.67
N LEU A 55 -20.36 -6.53 9.50
CA LEU A 55 -19.03 -5.96 9.36
C LEU A 55 -18.94 -4.57 10.00
N THR A 56 -19.85 -3.67 9.63
CA THR A 56 -19.88 -2.30 10.15
C THR A 56 -20.23 -2.22 11.64
N ASP A 57 -21.15 -3.04 12.12
CA ASP A 57 -21.48 -3.13 13.55
C ASP A 57 -20.30 -3.64 14.38
N THR A 58 -19.53 -4.60 13.86
CA THR A 58 -18.34 -5.11 14.54
C THR A 58 -17.28 -4.02 14.67
N LEU A 59 -16.96 -3.34 13.58
CA LEU A 59 -16.02 -2.21 13.61
C LEU A 59 -16.50 -1.09 14.54
N GLY A 60 -17.79 -0.72 14.45
CA GLY A 60 -18.40 0.34 15.27
C GLY A 60 -18.40 0.03 16.76
N ARG A 61 -18.55 -1.24 17.17
CA ARG A 61 -18.50 -1.68 18.58
C ARG A 61 -17.15 -1.33 19.24
N TYR A 62 -16.07 -1.38 18.46
CA TYR A 62 -14.72 -1.06 18.92
C TYR A 62 -14.25 0.33 18.48
N GLY A 63 -15.13 1.15 17.87
CA GLY A 63 -14.76 2.49 17.39
C GLY A 63 -13.73 2.50 16.26
N MET A 64 -13.56 1.38 15.55
CA MET A 64 -12.59 1.24 14.47
C MET A 64 -13.15 1.75 13.13
N GLN A 65 -12.34 2.49 12.38
CA GLN A 65 -12.71 3.01 11.07
C GLN A 65 -12.03 2.22 9.95
N ILE A 66 -12.61 2.24 8.76
CA ILE A 66 -11.96 1.74 7.55
C ILE A 66 -11.35 2.93 6.81
N GLY A 67 -10.04 3.09 6.87
CA GLY A 67 -9.32 4.14 6.16
C GLY A 67 -9.09 3.82 4.68
N ALA A 68 -8.87 2.54 4.38
CA ALA A 68 -8.74 2.01 3.03
C ALA A 68 -9.14 0.53 2.97
N ILE A 69 -9.43 0.01 1.78
CA ILE A 69 -9.49 -1.43 1.50
C ILE A 69 -8.20 -1.83 0.79
N SER A 70 -7.51 -2.85 1.31
CA SER A 70 -6.30 -3.40 0.70
C SER A 70 -6.64 -4.54 -0.27
N ALA A 71 -6.27 -4.40 -1.54
CA ALA A 71 -6.51 -5.39 -2.60
C ALA A 71 -5.22 -5.76 -3.36
N HIS A 72 -4.06 -5.68 -2.71
CA HIS A 72 -2.74 -5.85 -3.33
C HIS A 72 -2.61 -7.17 -4.09
N LEU A 73 -2.87 -8.30 -3.43
CA LEU A 73 -2.72 -9.63 -4.04
C LEU A 73 -3.63 -9.84 -5.25
N MET A 74 -4.84 -9.29 -5.18
CA MET A 74 -5.80 -9.35 -6.27
C MET A 74 -5.35 -8.48 -7.45
N GLY A 75 -4.92 -7.25 -7.17
CA GLY A 75 -4.40 -6.34 -8.18
C GLY A 75 -3.17 -6.89 -8.90
N GLN A 76 -2.24 -7.54 -8.19
CA GLN A 76 -1.09 -8.22 -8.78
C GLN A 76 -1.50 -9.19 -9.91
N CYS A 77 -2.55 -9.98 -9.67
CA CYS A 77 -3.05 -10.97 -10.62
C CYS A 77 -3.65 -10.37 -11.90
N VAL A 78 -3.94 -9.07 -11.94
CA VAL A 78 -4.45 -8.38 -13.14
C VAL A 78 -3.33 -8.22 -14.18
N GLY A 79 -2.19 -7.68 -13.76
CA GLY A 79 -1.12 -7.25 -14.68
C GLY A 79 -0.02 -8.27 -14.90
N ASP A 80 0.24 -9.14 -13.94
CA ASP A 80 1.35 -10.08 -14.04
C ASP A 80 1.17 -11.12 -15.14
N ASN A 81 2.31 -11.53 -15.70
CA ASN A 81 2.37 -12.79 -16.40
C ASN A 81 2.29 -13.93 -15.39
N TRP A 82 1.41 -14.88 -15.64
CA TRP A 82 1.20 -16.01 -14.74
C TRP A 82 2.47 -16.84 -14.54
N ASP A 83 2.77 -17.14 -13.29
CA ASP A 83 3.56 -18.30 -12.87
C ASP A 83 2.93 -18.92 -11.61
N ALA A 84 3.45 -20.06 -11.15
CA ALA A 84 2.85 -20.80 -10.03
C ALA A 84 2.79 -20.01 -8.69
N ARG A 85 3.52 -18.91 -8.55
CA ARG A 85 3.47 -18.04 -7.34
C ARG A 85 2.14 -17.30 -7.25
N LEU A 86 1.56 -16.89 -8.38
CA LEU A 86 0.26 -16.22 -8.42
C LEU A 86 -0.89 -17.11 -7.94
N ASP A 87 -0.73 -18.43 -8.02
CA ASP A 87 -1.73 -19.37 -7.48
C ASP A 87 -1.96 -19.18 -5.95
N ASN A 88 -0.96 -18.65 -5.24
CA ASN A 88 -1.08 -18.37 -3.80
C ASN A 88 -1.98 -17.15 -3.51
N PHE A 89 -2.19 -16.27 -4.47
CA PHE A 89 -3.03 -15.08 -4.35
C PHE A 89 -4.47 -15.34 -4.77
N ALA A 90 -4.72 -16.41 -5.51
CA ALA A 90 -6.01 -16.74 -6.10
C ALA A 90 -6.76 -17.82 -5.30
N PRO A 91 -8.11 -17.83 -5.33
CA PRO A 91 -8.87 -18.89 -4.70
C PRO A 91 -8.66 -20.23 -5.40
N ALA A 92 -8.81 -21.33 -4.64
CA ALA A 92 -8.54 -22.69 -5.11
C ALA A 92 -9.29 -23.07 -6.40
N SER A 93 -10.44 -22.44 -6.65
CA SER A 93 -11.29 -22.72 -7.83
C SER A 93 -10.67 -22.29 -9.17
N VAL A 94 -9.69 -21.39 -9.17
CA VAL A 94 -9.07 -20.86 -10.39
C VAL A 94 -7.56 -21.13 -10.48
N LYS A 95 -6.96 -21.74 -9.46
CA LYS A 95 -5.52 -22.07 -9.43
C LYS A 95 -5.07 -22.88 -10.66
N GLY A 96 -3.89 -22.55 -11.17
CA GLY A 96 -3.31 -23.19 -12.35
C GLY A 96 -3.95 -22.80 -13.68
N ASN A 97 -4.92 -21.88 -13.68
CA ASN A 97 -5.55 -21.36 -14.89
C ASN A 97 -5.34 -19.85 -15.02
N PRO A 98 -4.36 -19.40 -15.82
CA PRO A 98 -4.01 -17.98 -15.94
C PRO A 98 -5.16 -17.06 -16.34
N GLU A 99 -6.01 -17.51 -17.26
CA GLU A 99 -7.15 -16.73 -17.75
C GLU A 99 -8.23 -16.59 -16.66
N ALA A 100 -8.52 -17.68 -15.95
CA ALA A 100 -9.48 -17.67 -14.86
C ALA A 100 -9.00 -16.84 -13.66
N ILE A 101 -7.70 -16.88 -13.33
CA ILE A 101 -7.09 -16.04 -12.29
C ILE A 101 -7.24 -14.56 -12.65
N ARG A 102 -6.89 -14.17 -13.86
CA ARG A 102 -7.03 -12.78 -14.31
C ARG A 102 -8.50 -12.33 -14.35
N ALA A 103 -9.40 -13.16 -14.84
CA ALA A 103 -10.83 -12.83 -14.86
C ALA A 103 -11.38 -12.62 -13.44
N TRP A 104 -11.03 -13.50 -12.49
CA TRP A 104 -11.35 -13.35 -11.07
C TRP A 104 -10.77 -12.06 -10.48
N ALA A 105 -9.51 -11.74 -10.79
CA ALA A 105 -8.84 -10.55 -10.29
C ALA A 105 -9.48 -9.25 -10.82
N VAL A 106 -9.80 -9.20 -12.12
CA VAL A 106 -10.48 -8.06 -12.75
C VAL A 106 -11.87 -7.83 -12.14
N ASP A 107 -12.65 -8.92 -11.98
CA ASP A 107 -13.97 -8.83 -11.32
C ASP A 107 -13.83 -8.38 -9.86
N GLY A 108 -12.89 -8.95 -9.13
CA GLY A 108 -12.63 -8.62 -7.75
C GLY A 108 -12.20 -7.16 -7.57
N MET A 109 -11.30 -6.63 -8.39
CA MET A 109 -10.90 -5.21 -8.34
C MET A 109 -12.08 -4.28 -8.60
N LYS A 110 -12.95 -4.58 -9.58
CA LYS A 110 -14.19 -3.82 -9.82
C LYS A 110 -15.15 -3.92 -8.64
N THR A 111 -15.23 -5.08 -8.01
CA THR A 111 -16.06 -5.31 -6.82
C THR A 111 -15.52 -4.56 -5.60
N CYS A 112 -14.19 -4.42 -5.46
CA CYS A 112 -13.57 -3.57 -4.43
C CYS A 112 -14.05 -2.10 -4.52
N ALA A 113 -14.16 -1.54 -5.73
CA ALA A 113 -14.67 -0.18 -5.91
C ALA A 113 -16.12 -0.04 -5.42
N ARG A 114 -17.00 -1.00 -5.79
CA ARG A 114 -18.41 -1.03 -5.36
C ARG A 114 -18.54 -1.24 -3.84
N ALA A 115 -17.74 -2.14 -3.28
CA ALA A 115 -17.70 -2.39 -1.85
C ALA A 115 -17.23 -1.15 -1.08
N ALA A 116 -16.16 -0.49 -1.55
CA ALA A 116 -15.67 0.75 -0.97
C ALA A 116 -16.74 1.85 -0.97
N GLN A 117 -17.45 2.03 -2.09
CA GLN A 117 -18.57 2.97 -2.19
C GLN A 117 -19.66 2.66 -1.15
N LEU A 118 -20.09 1.39 -1.04
CA LEU A 118 -21.12 0.98 -0.09
C LEU A 118 -20.71 1.12 1.39
N LEU A 119 -19.42 1.00 1.68
CA LEU A 119 -18.84 1.19 3.01
C LEU A 119 -18.46 2.65 3.31
N GLY A 120 -18.59 3.56 2.33
CA GLY A 120 -18.18 4.95 2.46
C GLY A 120 -16.65 5.15 2.46
N VAL A 121 -15.88 4.13 2.06
CA VAL A 121 -14.42 4.17 1.95
C VAL A 121 -14.02 4.87 0.65
N LYS A 122 -13.01 5.72 0.71
CA LYS A 122 -12.62 6.56 -0.44
C LYS A 122 -11.44 6.02 -1.22
N VAL A 123 -10.65 5.12 -0.64
CA VAL A 123 -9.40 4.64 -1.21
C VAL A 123 -9.35 3.12 -1.16
N VAL A 124 -8.94 2.51 -2.27
CA VAL A 124 -8.52 1.11 -2.34
C VAL A 124 -7.04 1.10 -2.65
N THR A 125 -6.23 0.49 -1.80
CA THR A 125 -4.80 0.28 -2.04
C THR A 125 -4.59 -1.02 -2.79
N CYS A 126 -3.63 -1.06 -3.72
CA CYS A 126 -3.40 -2.25 -4.52
C CYS A 126 -2.04 -2.27 -5.20
N PHE A 127 -1.71 -3.42 -5.78
CA PHE A 127 -0.73 -3.58 -6.85
C PHE A 127 -1.43 -3.53 -8.22
N LEU A 128 -0.69 -3.19 -9.27
CA LEU A 128 -1.19 -3.29 -10.64
C LEU A 128 -0.64 -4.54 -11.36
N GLY A 129 0.41 -5.12 -10.84
CA GLY A 129 1.21 -6.13 -11.50
C GLY A 129 2.14 -5.56 -12.58
N SER A 130 2.93 -6.41 -13.19
CA SER A 130 3.83 -6.04 -14.28
C SER A 130 4.08 -7.19 -15.26
N PRO A 131 3.71 -7.04 -16.53
CA PRO A 131 4.07 -8.05 -17.53
C PRO A 131 5.55 -8.04 -17.91
N ILE A 132 6.30 -7.04 -17.44
CA ILE A 132 7.70 -6.81 -17.81
C ILE A 132 8.65 -6.74 -16.61
N TRP A 133 8.20 -7.08 -15.40
CA TRP A 133 9.07 -7.06 -14.22
C TRP A 133 10.36 -7.87 -14.41
N SER A 134 10.30 -9.03 -15.06
CA SER A 134 11.48 -9.85 -15.36
C SER A 134 12.52 -9.15 -16.25
N MET A 135 12.17 -8.03 -16.88
CA MET A 135 13.02 -7.23 -17.77
C MET A 135 13.65 -6.02 -17.08
N TRP A 136 13.50 -5.86 -15.75
CA TRP A 136 14.09 -4.72 -14.99
C TRP A 136 15.62 -4.62 -15.19
N TYR A 137 16.30 -5.75 -15.38
CA TYR A 137 17.69 -5.84 -15.78
C TYR A 137 17.76 -6.07 -17.28
N SER A 138 18.35 -5.11 -18.02
CA SER A 138 18.27 -5.05 -19.49
C SER A 138 19.09 -6.10 -20.26
N PHE A 139 19.42 -7.21 -19.63
CA PHE A 139 20.14 -8.33 -20.25
C PHE A 139 19.47 -9.66 -19.89
N PRO A 140 19.15 -10.52 -20.88
CA PRO A 140 19.26 -10.34 -22.34
C PRO A 140 18.64 -9.04 -22.84
N GLN A 141 19.10 -8.51 -23.97
CA GLN A 141 18.75 -7.17 -24.46
C GLN A 141 17.25 -6.92 -24.45
N THR A 142 16.83 -6.00 -23.59
CA THR A 142 15.46 -5.51 -23.54
C THR A 142 15.36 -4.29 -24.45
N THR A 143 14.49 -4.37 -25.46
CA THR A 143 14.26 -3.23 -26.36
C THR A 143 13.29 -2.22 -25.77
N LYS A 144 13.37 -0.96 -26.23
CA LYS A 144 12.39 0.06 -25.87
C LYS A 144 10.96 -0.41 -26.19
N GLN A 145 10.75 -1.06 -27.33
CA GLN A 145 9.43 -1.56 -27.72
C GLN A 145 8.87 -2.57 -26.72
N MET A 146 9.67 -3.51 -26.22
CA MET A 146 9.21 -4.48 -25.21
C MET A 146 8.73 -3.78 -23.93
N VAL A 147 9.40 -2.72 -23.53
CA VAL A 147 8.99 -1.93 -22.37
C VAL A 147 7.73 -1.13 -22.68
N ASP A 148 7.65 -0.49 -23.84
CA ASP A 148 6.45 0.26 -24.28
C ASP A 148 5.22 -0.65 -24.34
N ASP A 149 5.36 -1.87 -24.87
CA ASP A 149 4.28 -2.89 -24.94
C ASP A 149 3.80 -3.29 -23.52
N GLY A 150 4.71 -3.37 -22.56
CA GLY A 150 4.37 -3.66 -21.16
C GLY A 150 3.48 -2.58 -20.55
N PHE A 151 3.83 -1.31 -20.71
CA PHE A 151 3.00 -0.21 -20.23
C PHE A 151 1.66 -0.12 -20.97
N ALA A 152 1.66 -0.33 -22.30
CA ALA A 152 0.43 -0.38 -23.08
C ALA A 152 -0.51 -1.51 -22.61
N ARG A 153 0.06 -2.67 -22.25
CA ARG A 153 -0.72 -3.78 -21.71
C ARG A 153 -1.34 -3.47 -20.35
N ILE A 154 -0.62 -2.80 -19.45
CA ILE A 154 -1.19 -2.32 -18.18
C ILE A 154 -2.34 -1.36 -18.44
N ARG A 155 -2.17 -0.38 -19.33
CA ARG A 155 -3.24 0.55 -19.72
C ARG A 155 -4.48 -0.20 -20.21
N GLU A 156 -4.32 -1.18 -21.11
CA GLU A 156 -5.41 -1.99 -21.65
C GLU A 156 -6.19 -2.73 -20.55
N LEU A 157 -5.46 -3.40 -19.65
CA LEU A 157 -6.06 -4.23 -18.59
C LEU A 157 -6.77 -3.40 -17.53
N TRP A 158 -6.19 -2.27 -17.16
CA TRP A 158 -6.67 -1.47 -16.04
C TRP A 158 -7.71 -0.41 -16.40
N THR A 159 -7.74 0.07 -17.65
CA THR A 159 -8.75 1.09 -18.05
C THR A 159 -10.18 0.69 -17.69
N PRO A 160 -10.66 -0.55 -18.00
CA PRO A 160 -12.04 -0.94 -17.65
C PRO A 160 -12.28 -1.11 -16.14
N ILE A 161 -11.21 -1.23 -15.34
CA ILE A 161 -11.29 -1.23 -13.87
C ILE A 161 -11.42 0.19 -13.38
N PHE A 162 -10.55 1.10 -13.84
CA PHE A 162 -10.60 2.51 -13.48
C PHE A 162 -11.96 3.16 -13.80
N ASP A 163 -12.61 2.77 -14.90
CA ASP A 163 -13.95 3.28 -15.26
C ASP A 163 -14.96 2.99 -14.15
N VAL A 164 -14.92 1.79 -13.54
CA VAL A 164 -15.78 1.43 -12.41
C VAL A 164 -15.42 2.22 -11.14
N TYR A 165 -14.13 2.49 -10.90
CA TYR A 165 -13.70 3.33 -9.79
C TYR A 165 -14.21 4.78 -9.95
N ASP A 166 -14.17 5.34 -11.17
CA ASP A 166 -14.74 6.66 -11.47
C ASP A 166 -16.26 6.69 -11.21
N GLU A 167 -16.98 5.68 -11.69
CA GLU A 167 -18.43 5.55 -11.46
C GLU A 167 -18.78 5.47 -9.96
N CYS A 168 -17.93 4.80 -9.16
CA CYS A 168 -18.12 4.66 -7.73
C CYS A 168 -17.65 5.88 -6.93
N GLY A 169 -16.88 6.80 -7.52
CA GLY A 169 -16.24 7.91 -6.82
C GLY A 169 -15.20 7.46 -5.80
N VAL A 170 -14.49 6.36 -6.10
CA VAL A 170 -13.45 5.75 -5.28
C VAL A 170 -12.11 5.91 -5.97
N ARG A 171 -11.06 6.21 -5.21
CA ARG A 171 -9.69 6.32 -5.71
C ARG A 171 -8.95 5.00 -5.54
N LEU A 172 -8.06 4.71 -6.48
CA LEU A 172 -7.16 3.57 -6.42
C LEU A 172 -5.75 4.09 -6.13
N ALA A 173 -5.12 3.59 -5.10
CA ALA A 173 -3.78 3.95 -4.69
C ALA A 173 -2.82 2.78 -4.93
N LEU A 174 -1.99 2.90 -6.00
CA LEU A 174 -0.95 1.93 -6.30
C LEU A 174 0.18 2.04 -5.29
N GLU A 175 0.58 0.95 -4.69
CA GLU A 175 1.84 0.89 -3.95
C GLU A 175 3.02 0.74 -4.93
N VAL A 176 3.95 1.70 -4.86
CA VAL A 176 5.20 1.66 -5.63
C VAL A 176 6.13 0.63 -5.01
N HIS A 177 6.23 -0.51 -5.68
CA HIS A 177 6.79 -1.72 -5.09
C HIS A 177 7.58 -2.51 -6.14
N PRO A 178 8.73 -3.12 -5.80
CA PRO A 178 9.38 -4.11 -6.66
C PRO A 178 8.40 -5.21 -7.04
N THR A 179 8.44 -5.65 -8.27
CA THR A 179 7.51 -6.52 -9.01
C THR A 179 6.41 -5.78 -9.76
N GLU A 180 6.12 -4.54 -9.39
CA GLU A 180 5.13 -3.71 -10.05
C GLU A 180 5.65 -3.05 -11.33
N ILE A 181 4.72 -2.55 -12.16
CA ILE A 181 5.05 -1.75 -13.35
C ILE A 181 5.68 -0.40 -12.95
N ALA A 182 5.32 0.13 -11.78
CA ALA A 182 5.94 1.27 -11.13
C ALA A 182 6.59 0.82 -9.82
N PHE A 183 7.91 0.79 -9.79
CA PHE A 183 8.70 0.27 -8.68
C PHE A 183 9.71 1.27 -8.11
N ASP A 184 9.94 2.38 -8.81
CA ASP A 184 10.84 3.46 -8.42
C ASP A 184 10.34 4.82 -8.93
N TYR A 185 11.16 5.86 -8.80
CA TYR A 185 10.78 7.21 -9.20
C TYR A 185 10.39 7.33 -10.67
N TYR A 186 11.25 6.90 -11.60
CA TYR A 186 11.03 7.11 -13.02
C TYR A 186 10.00 6.15 -13.63
N SER A 187 9.89 4.94 -13.11
CA SER A 187 8.82 4.02 -13.52
C SER A 187 7.45 4.53 -13.07
N THR A 188 7.38 5.18 -11.90
CA THR A 188 6.16 5.84 -11.41
C THR A 188 5.77 7.04 -12.27
N GLU A 189 6.72 7.94 -12.54
CA GLU A 189 6.49 9.09 -13.45
C GLU A 189 5.99 8.62 -14.82
N ARG A 190 6.60 7.57 -15.34
CA ARG A 190 6.19 6.98 -16.61
C ARG A 190 4.78 6.42 -16.55
N LEU A 191 4.43 5.65 -15.53
CA LEU A 191 3.10 5.07 -15.39
C LEU A 191 2.01 6.14 -15.34
N LEU A 192 2.19 7.16 -14.51
CA LEU A 192 1.22 8.26 -14.40
C LEU A 192 1.02 8.95 -15.75
N ARG A 193 2.08 9.21 -16.50
CA ARG A 193 2.02 9.80 -17.84
C ARG A 193 1.34 8.88 -18.85
N GLU A 194 1.63 7.57 -18.85
CA GLU A 194 1.01 6.58 -19.75
C GLU A 194 -0.49 6.42 -19.49
N LEU A 195 -0.96 6.74 -18.28
CA LEU A 195 -2.36 6.75 -17.88
C LEU A 195 -2.98 8.16 -17.88
N ASP A 196 -2.35 9.11 -18.58
CA ASP A 196 -2.81 10.48 -18.75
C ASP A 196 -3.08 11.21 -17.42
N TYR A 197 -2.33 10.88 -16.35
CA TYR A 197 -2.52 11.42 -14.99
C TYR A 197 -3.98 11.29 -14.50
N ARG A 198 -4.63 10.19 -14.84
CA ARG A 198 -6.03 9.95 -14.49
C ARG A 198 -6.27 10.13 -12.99
N PRO A 199 -7.22 10.99 -12.55
CA PRO A 199 -7.41 11.30 -11.12
C PRO A 199 -7.86 10.12 -10.25
N THR A 200 -8.36 9.05 -10.86
CA THR A 200 -8.72 7.81 -10.18
C THR A 200 -7.49 7.09 -9.64
N LEU A 201 -6.38 7.13 -10.38
CA LEU A 201 -5.13 6.50 -10.01
C LEU A 201 -4.23 7.49 -9.27
N GLY A 202 -3.85 7.14 -8.06
CA GLY A 202 -2.79 7.75 -7.29
C GLY A 202 -1.89 6.70 -6.69
N LEU A 203 -1.17 7.10 -5.67
CA LEU A 203 -0.11 6.31 -5.05
C LEU A 203 -0.43 6.03 -3.58
N ASN A 204 -0.18 4.81 -3.18
CA ASN A 204 0.06 4.44 -1.80
C ASN A 204 1.57 4.58 -1.56
N PHE A 205 1.95 5.55 -0.79
CA PHE A 205 3.35 5.85 -0.50
C PHE A 205 3.87 4.89 0.56
N ASP A 206 4.84 4.06 0.20
CA ASP A 206 5.62 3.26 1.13
C ASP A 206 7.11 3.66 1.03
N PRO A 207 7.69 4.26 2.08
CA PRO A 207 9.06 4.72 2.06
C PRO A 207 10.07 3.58 2.04
N SER A 208 9.72 2.42 2.57
CA SER A 208 10.66 1.31 2.77
C SER A 208 11.14 0.75 1.43
N HIS A 209 10.21 0.57 0.48
CA HIS A 209 10.51 0.04 -0.85
C HIS A 209 11.35 1.00 -1.69
N LEU A 210 11.21 2.30 -1.49
CA LEU A 210 12.02 3.32 -2.13
C LEU A 210 13.44 3.35 -1.56
N LEU A 211 13.55 3.35 -0.23
CA LEU A 211 14.82 3.57 0.45
C LEU A 211 15.85 2.47 0.15
N TRP A 212 15.45 1.19 0.20
CA TRP A 212 16.41 0.11 -0.03
C TRP A 212 16.91 0.07 -1.48
N GLN A 213 16.15 0.61 -2.43
CA GLN A 213 16.55 0.78 -3.83
C GLN A 213 17.47 2.00 -4.04
N GLY A 214 17.57 2.88 -3.04
CA GLY A 214 18.40 4.09 -3.11
C GLY A 214 17.63 5.34 -3.58
N VAL A 215 16.31 5.27 -3.67
CA VAL A 215 15.44 6.43 -3.90
C VAL A 215 15.19 7.13 -2.57
N ASN A 216 15.31 8.46 -2.53
CA ASN A 216 14.98 9.24 -1.33
C ASN A 216 13.45 9.36 -1.18
N PRO A 217 12.85 8.80 -0.10
CA PRO A 217 11.40 8.82 0.06
C PRO A 217 10.80 10.22 0.22
N ALA A 218 11.49 11.15 0.88
CA ALA A 218 10.98 12.52 1.08
C ALA A 218 10.96 13.30 -0.26
N VAL A 219 11.99 13.13 -1.10
CA VAL A 219 12.01 13.72 -2.45
C VAL A 219 10.88 13.13 -3.31
N PHE A 220 10.69 11.82 -3.27
CA PHE A 220 9.59 11.16 -3.96
C PHE A 220 8.23 11.72 -3.52
N LEU A 221 8.02 11.82 -2.23
CA LEU A 221 6.79 12.34 -1.65
C LEU A 221 6.52 13.79 -2.06
N HIS A 222 7.57 14.64 -2.04
CA HIS A 222 7.49 16.03 -2.48
C HIS A 222 7.06 16.17 -3.94
N ASP A 223 7.69 15.41 -4.84
CA ASP A 223 7.48 15.54 -6.29
C ASP A 223 6.14 14.92 -6.73
N PHE A 224 5.67 13.85 -6.08
CA PHE A 224 4.42 13.18 -6.39
C PHE A 224 3.25 13.59 -5.48
N LYS A 225 3.37 14.66 -4.71
CA LYS A 225 2.39 15.07 -3.68
C LYS A 225 0.93 15.13 -4.14
N GLU A 226 0.67 15.55 -5.38
CA GLU A 226 -0.69 15.64 -5.93
C GLU A 226 -1.34 14.26 -6.20
N HIS A 227 -0.52 13.21 -6.19
CA HIS A 227 -0.93 11.83 -6.46
C HIS A 227 -0.92 10.93 -5.23
N ILE A 228 -0.52 11.43 -4.04
CA ILE A 228 -0.49 10.63 -2.82
C ILE A 228 -1.89 10.53 -2.24
N TYR A 229 -2.48 9.32 -2.27
CA TYR A 229 -3.83 9.05 -1.78
C TYR A 229 -3.85 8.23 -0.51
N HIS A 230 -2.77 7.51 -0.22
CA HIS A 230 -2.59 6.74 0.99
C HIS A 230 -1.12 6.71 1.40
N VAL A 231 -0.85 6.43 2.67
CA VAL A 231 0.51 6.42 3.23
C VAL A 231 0.69 5.21 4.11
N HIS A 232 1.63 4.35 3.73
CA HIS A 232 2.16 3.31 4.58
C HIS A 232 3.29 3.86 5.46
N MET A 233 3.24 3.52 6.72
CA MET A 233 4.33 3.68 7.68
C MET A 233 4.99 2.32 7.83
N LYS A 234 6.08 2.11 7.11
CA LYS A 234 6.84 0.86 7.07
C LYS A 234 8.33 1.17 7.06
N ASP A 235 9.10 0.46 7.85
CA ASP A 235 10.53 0.72 8.01
C ASP A 235 11.39 -0.40 7.42
N VAL A 236 12.58 -0.05 7.01
CA VAL A 236 13.58 -0.95 6.45
C VAL A 236 14.96 -0.65 6.99
N ARG A 237 15.67 -1.69 7.42
CA ARG A 237 17.07 -1.59 7.83
C ARG A 237 17.99 -2.04 6.71
N LEU A 238 18.97 -1.19 6.37
CA LEU A 238 20.00 -1.50 5.38
C LEU A 238 21.18 -2.20 6.07
N SER A 239 21.57 -3.37 5.56
CA SER A 239 22.63 -4.22 6.13
C SER A 239 23.78 -4.37 5.13
N ARG A 240 24.50 -3.27 4.85
CA ARG A 240 25.61 -3.25 3.89
C ARG A 240 26.93 -3.51 4.59
N ASP A 241 27.37 -4.76 4.58
CA ASP A 241 28.61 -5.22 5.22
C ASP A 241 29.78 -5.49 4.23
N GLY A 242 29.59 -5.13 2.97
CA GLY A 242 30.55 -5.40 1.89
C GLY A 242 30.42 -6.78 1.27
N ARG A 243 29.52 -7.66 1.77
CA ARG A 243 29.21 -8.98 1.21
C ARG A 243 27.78 -9.08 0.71
N THR A 244 26.87 -8.39 1.39
CA THR A 244 25.44 -8.38 1.09
C THR A 244 25.13 -7.54 -0.13
N GLY A 245 24.35 -8.10 -1.06
CA GLY A 245 23.89 -7.39 -2.24
C GLY A 245 22.47 -6.86 -2.07
N ILE A 246 22.19 -5.70 -2.67
CA ILE A 246 20.86 -5.06 -2.66
C ILE A 246 19.75 -5.95 -3.25
N LEU A 247 20.09 -6.90 -4.12
CA LEU A 247 19.13 -7.83 -4.73
C LEU A 247 18.77 -9.03 -3.83
N GLY A 248 19.35 -9.11 -2.63
CA GLY A 248 18.99 -10.08 -1.60
C GLY A 248 19.43 -11.53 -1.86
N SER A 249 20.12 -11.83 -2.98
CA SER A 249 20.74 -13.13 -3.29
C SER A 249 19.79 -14.34 -3.20
N HIS A 250 18.50 -14.19 -3.46
CA HIS A 250 17.44 -15.20 -3.27
C HIS A 250 17.34 -15.73 -1.82
N ILE A 251 17.78 -14.95 -0.85
CA ILE A 251 17.69 -15.25 0.56
C ILE A 251 16.36 -14.71 1.10
N GLU A 252 15.70 -15.46 1.96
CA GLU A 252 14.41 -15.10 2.53
C GLU A 252 14.48 -13.86 3.44
N PHE A 253 13.32 -13.20 3.60
CA PHE A 253 13.19 -12.06 4.50
C PHE A 253 13.50 -12.46 5.94
N GLY A 254 14.18 -11.57 6.69
CA GLY A 254 14.60 -11.78 8.06
C GLY A 254 15.99 -12.39 8.21
N ASP A 255 16.58 -12.94 7.16
CA ASP A 255 17.96 -13.43 7.18
C ASP A 255 18.95 -12.24 7.15
N THR A 256 19.91 -12.25 8.06
CA THR A 256 20.93 -11.19 8.20
C THR A 256 21.88 -11.08 7.01
N ARG A 257 21.93 -12.08 6.14
CA ARG A 257 22.73 -12.08 4.90
C ARG A 257 22.08 -11.33 3.75
N ARG A 258 20.81 -10.88 3.89
CA ARG A 258 20.20 -9.94 2.93
C ARG A 258 20.83 -8.56 3.09
N GLY A 259 20.91 -7.78 2.03
CA GLY A 259 21.40 -6.41 2.08
C GLY A 259 20.45 -5.42 2.77
N TRP A 260 19.25 -5.85 3.08
CA TRP A 260 18.20 -5.10 3.76
C TRP A 260 17.10 -6.05 4.27
N ASN A 261 16.38 -5.64 5.32
CA ASN A 261 15.20 -6.33 5.83
C ASN A 261 14.19 -5.31 6.37
N PHE A 262 12.90 -5.63 6.28
CA PHE A 262 11.89 -4.87 6.99
C PHE A 262 12.04 -5.08 8.49
N VAL A 263 11.79 -4.02 9.24
CA VAL A 263 11.86 -3.99 10.70
C VAL A 263 10.73 -3.14 11.26
N SER A 264 10.39 -3.34 12.51
CA SER A 264 9.42 -2.50 13.21
C SER A 264 9.81 -1.03 13.13
N LEU A 265 8.81 -0.15 13.07
CA LEU A 265 8.99 1.30 12.92
C LEU A 265 9.92 1.89 13.98
N GLY A 266 10.90 2.66 13.54
CA GLY A 266 11.91 3.28 14.37
C GLY A 266 13.17 2.42 14.61
N HIS A 267 13.21 1.23 14.04
CA HIS A 267 14.38 0.32 14.09
C HIS A 267 15.18 0.27 12.78
N GLY A 268 14.69 0.92 11.73
CA GLY A 268 15.32 0.97 10.41
C GLY A 268 16.01 2.29 10.12
N ASP A 269 16.13 2.56 8.83
CA ASP A 269 16.88 3.70 8.28
C ASP A 269 15.97 4.73 7.58
N VAL A 270 14.63 4.57 7.65
CA VAL A 270 13.69 5.55 7.08
C VAL A 270 13.65 6.82 7.94
N ASP A 271 13.85 7.97 7.31
CA ASP A 271 13.70 9.28 7.97
C ASP A 271 12.20 9.68 7.99
N PHE A 272 11.50 9.21 9.01
CA PHE A 272 10.08 9.51 9.19
C PHE A 272 9.82 10.96 9.58
N GLU A 273 10.80 11.67 10.17
CA GLU A 273 10.60 13.10 10.49
C GLU A 273 10.48 13.92 9.19
N ASP A 274 11.36 13.69 8.23
CA ASP A 274 11.29 14.36 6.92
C ASP A 274 9.99 14.01 6.18
N ILE A 275 9.55 12.75 6.24
CA ILE A 275 8.27 12.32 5.66
C ILE A 275 7.09 13.08 6.29
N ILE A 276 7.02 13.19 7.61
CA ILE A 276 5.95 13.93 8.29
C ILE A 276 5.99 15.43 7.93
N ARG A 277 7.18 16.02 7.75
CA ARG A 277 7.32 17.40 7.30
C ARG A 277 6.77 17.60 5.88
N GLU A 278 7.07 16.70 4.95
CA GLU A 278 6.52 16.74 3.59
C GLU A 278 4.99 16.54 3.60
N LEU A 279 4.47 15.58 4.35
CA LEU A 279 3.03 15.38 4.52
C LEU A 279 2.32 16.62 5.09
N ASN A 280 2.99 17.36 5.98
CA ASN A 280 2.48 18.64 6.51
C ASN A 280 2.47 19.73 5.43
N GLN A 281 3.51 19.83 4.63
CA GLN A 281 3.63 20.83 3.57
C GLN A 281 2.59 20.63 2.46
N MET A 282 2.32 19.38 2.09
CA MET A 282 1.31 19.06 1.08
C MET A 282 -0.14 19.08 1.61
N GLY A 283 -0.32 19.22 2.93
CA GLY A 283 -1.64 19.23 3.56
C GLY A 283 -2.34 17.86 3.57
N TYR A 284 -1.57 16.76 3.57
CA TYR A 284 -2.13 15.41 3.66
C TYR A 284 -2.85 15.23 5.00
N ASP A 285 -4.12 14.86 4.95
CA ASP A 285 -5.01 14.67 6.11
C ASP A 285 -5.54 13.23 6.26
N GLY A 286 -5.16 12.34 5.35
CA GLY A 286 -5.48 10.92 5.38
C GLY A 286 -4.77 10.18 6.51
N PRO A 287 -5.10 8.90 6.73
CA PRO A 287 -4.49 8.09 7.79
C PRO A 287 -3.00 7.84 7.53
N LEU A 288 -2.24 7.73 8.62
CA LEU A 288 -0.92 7.10 8.63
C LEU A 288 -1.13 5.63 8.93
N CYS A 289 -0.93 4.76 7.94
CA CYS A 289 -1.24 3.35 8.07
C CYS A 289 0.03 2.55 8.39
N VAL A 290 0.11 1.97 9.57
CA VAL A 290 1.21 1.07 9.94
C VAL A 290 1.10 -0.21 9.11
N GLU A 291 2.06 -0.47 8.26
CA GLU A 291 2.27 -1.78 7.67
C GLU A 291 3.43 -2.45 8.39
N TRP A 292 3.08 -3.29 9.36
CA TRP A 292 4.07 -3.88 10.26
C TRP A 292 4.65 -5.16 9.69
N GLU A 293 5.96 -5.17 9.45
CA GLU A 293 6.71 -6.36 9.03
C GLU A 293 8.06 -6.40 9.75
N ASP A 294 8.26 -7.40 10.61
CA ASP A 294 9.54 -7.67 11.26
C ASP A 294 9.64 -9.15 11.63
N SER A 295 10.58 -9.87 11.02
CA SER A 295 10.81 -11.29 11.32
C SER A 295 11.53 -11.53 12.64
N GLY A 296 12.10 -10.50 13.24
CA GLY A 296 12.89 -10.56 14.50
C GLY A 296 12.12 -10.12 15.73
N MET A 297 10.85 -9.70 15.60
CA MET A 297 10.06 -9.15 16.69
C MET A 297 8.69 -9.83 16.79
N GLU A 298 8.16 -9.97 18.01
CA GLU A 298 6.80 -10.48 18.20
C GLU A 298 5.78 -9.46 17.67
N ARG A 299 4.81 -9.93 16.88
CA ARG A 299 3.91 -9.10 16.09
C ARG A 299 3.06 -8.13 16.92
N MET A 300 2.48 -8.59 18.04
CA MET A 300 1.60 -7.75 18.85
C MET A 300 2.40 -6.72 19.67
N TYR A 301 3.62 -7.09 20.06
CA TYR A 301 4.55 -6.16 20.68
C TYR A 301 4.97 -5.07 19.67
N GLY A 302 5.38 -5.48 18.47
CA GLY A 302 5.80 -4.56 17.43
C GLY A 302 4.68 -3.65 16.92
N ALA A 303 3.45 -4.15 16.81
CA ALA A 303 2.29 -3.33 16.46
C ALA A 303 2.03 -2.23 17.49
N ARG A 304 2.18 -2.52 18.80
CA ARG A 304 2.05 -1.52 19.87
C ARG A 304 3.16 -0.46 19.80
N GLU A 305 4.39 -0.90 19.68
CA GLU A 305 5.56 -0.02 19.59
C GLU A 305 5.48 0.88 18.35
N ALA A 306 5.07 0.33 17.21
CA ALA A 306 4.89 1.07 15.97
C ALA A 306 3.83 2.19 16.12
N LEU A 307 2.71 1.91 16.78
CA LEU A 307 1.70 2.92 17.08
C LEU A 307 2.27 4.07 17.92
N GLU A 308 3.00 3.73 18.98
CA GLU A 308 3.61 4.74 19.88
C GLU A 308 4.61 5.60 19.11
N PHE A 309 5.42 4.98 18.25
CA PHE A 309 6.38 5.67 17.41
C PHE A 309 5.69 6.65 16.44
N VAL A 310 4.68 6.18 15.67
CA VAL A 310 3.95 7.04 14.73
C VAL A 310 3.24 8.18 15.46
N ARG A 311 2.60 7.92 16.59
CA ARG A 311 1.90 8.96 17.35
C ARG A 311 2.83 10.05 17.88
N LYS A 312 4.06 9.69 18.25
CA LYS A 312 5.08 10.64 18.66
C LYS A 312 5.52 11.56 17.53
N LEU A 313 5.61 11.02 16.30
CA LEU A 313 6.04 11.76 15.12
C LEU A 313 4.91 12.48 14.38
N ASN A 314 3.65 12.15 14.63
CA ASN A 314 2.50 12.77 13.98
C ASN A 314 2.23 14.19 14.52
N PHE A 315 3.22 15.07 14.36
CA PHE A 315 3.13 16.48 14.77
C PHE A 315 2.47 17.33 13.69
N GLU A 316 1.79 18.39 14.12
CA GLU A 316 1.22 19.39 13.22
C GLU A 316 2.26 20.51 12.96
N PRO A 317 2.18 21.19 11.81
CA PRO A 317 2.99 22.38 11.58
C PRO A 317 2.61 23.50 12.57
N SER A 318 3.54 24.41 12.84
CA SER A 318 3.25 25.58 13.67
C SER A 318 2.16 26.43 13.03
N SER A 319 1.15 26.79 13.80
CA SER A 319 0.11 27.74 13.39
C SER A 319 0.53 29.21 13.58
N VAL A 320 1.70 29.44 14.19
CA VAL A 320 2.23 30.78 14.49
C VAL A 320 3.62 30.90 13.88
N ALA A 321 3.86 31.97 13.13
CA ALA A 321 5.20 32.29 12.63
C ALA A 321 6.13 32.54 13.83
N PHE A 322 7.37 32.01 13.74
CA PHE A 322 8.35 32.15 14.85
C PHE A 322 8.66 33.61 15.20
N ASP A 323 8.49 34.51 14.23
CA ASP A 323 8.75 35.93 14.31
C ASP A 323 7.45 36.77 14.48
N ALA A 324 6.33 36.14 14.81
CA ALA A 324 5.03 36.82 14.90
C ALA A 324 5.04 37.99 15.91
N ALA A 325 5.78 37.88 17.00
CA ALA A 325 5.94 38.94 17.98
C ALA A 325 6.81 40.12 17.50
N LEU A 326 7.53 39.97 16.41
CA LEU A 326 8.40 41.00 15.80
C LEU A 326 7.73 41.74 14.64
N LYS A 327 6.57 41.25 14.17
CA LYS A 327 5.79 41.92 13.13
C LYS A 327 4.96 42.98 13.82
N ALA A 328 5.36 44.26 13.59
CA ALA A 328 4.52 45.40 13.99
C ALA A 328 3.22 45.36 13.15
N ASP A 329 2.08 45.65 13.81
CA ASP A 329 0.78 45.83 13.13
C ASP A 329 0.80 47.00 12.16
#